data_d3901204ed1271482a2ee424a7665fcb
#
_entry.id   d3901204ed1271482a2ee424a7665fcb
#
_cell.length_a   1.000
_cell.length_b   1.000
_cell.length_c   1.000
_cell.angle_alpha   90.00
_cell.angle_beta   90.00
_cell.angle_gamma   90.00
#
_symmetry.space_group_name_H-M   'P 1'
#
loop_
_entity.id
_entity.type
_entity.pdbx_description
1 polymer ?
#
loop_
_entity_poly.entity_id
_entity_poly.type
_entity_poly.pdbx_seq_one_letter_code
_entity_poly.pdbx_strand_id
1 'polypeptide(L)'
;MKGFLSDKKAVLAGAVSAVVLTVMRIIQLVSCTEYPSLLYANGCEAFNTVFNVLLIISAAAISILAYFDVKNAKVTAAGELSEKGSNIFGIIMIIAGAVWILPVINDFSSGSVGFATITSLACCIAYMIGGMSMMASAKIVPAHCISAIFIIINYLIVAVKFYLSSPIITGMPQKLMMMLFYVLTVLFWINAGRFLCGAEKKLTRTALIASGYFC
;
A
#
# COMPACT_ATOMS: atom_id res chain seq x y z
N MET A 1 18.42 -10.68 -19.94
CA MET A 1 19.09 -10.27 -18.69
C MET A 1 19.28 -8.74 -18.49
N LYS A 2 19.24 -7.91 -19.53
CA LYS A 2 19.39 -6.42 -19.36
C LYS A 2 18.15 -5.67 -18.85
N GLY A 3 16.94 -6.25 -18.87
CA GLY A 3 15.71 -5.60 -18.38
C GLY A 3 15.56 -5.58 -16.85
N PHE A 4 16.12 -6.55 -16.15
CA PHE A 4 16.02 -6.68 -14.70
C PHE A 4 16.95 -5.71 -13.93
N LEU A 5 17.95 -5.13 -14.59
CA LEU A 5 18.90 -4.18 -13.97
C LEU A 5 18.41 -2.72 -14.00
N SER A 6 17.47 -2.39 -14.90
CA SER A 6 16.84 -1.06 -14.97
C SER A 6 15.89 -0.84 -13.79
N ASP A 7 15.10 -1.87 -13.42
CA ASP A 7 14.13 -1.80 -12.32
C ASP A 7 14.80 -1.61 -10.95
N LYS A 8 16.07 -1.94 -10.78
CA LYS A 8 16.78 -1.84 -9.50
C LYS A 8 16.96 -0.41 -9.02
N LYS A 9 17.08 0.58 -9.91
CA LYS A 9 17.30 1.98 -9.51
C LYS A 9 16.03 2.59 -8.91
N ALA A 10 14.87 2.37 -9.55
CA ALA A 10 13.59 2.82 -9.02
C ALA A 10 13.25 2.10 -7.71
N VAL A 11 13.48 0.78 -7.64
CA VAL A 11 13.30 -0.02 -6.42
C VAL A 11 14.20 0.48 -5.29
N LEU A 12 15.48 0.70 -5.56
CA LEU A 12 16.43 1.19 -4.56
C LEU A 12 16.05 2.61 -4.09
N ALA A 13 15.75 3.51 -5.03
CA ALA A 13 15.32 4.87 -4.69
C ALA A 13 14.03 4.86 -3.84
N GLY A 14 13.06 4.01 -4.20
CA GLY A 14 11.84 3.82 -3.43
C GLY A 14 12.10 3.29 -2.02
N ALA A 15 12.93 2.26 -1.88
CA ALA A 15 13.28 1.69 -0.58
C ALA A 15 14.00 2.72 0.32
N VAL A 16 14.98 3.46 -0.23
CA VAL A 16 15.67 4.52 0.52
C VAL A 16 14.71 5.63 0.93
N SER A 17 13.87 6.10 0.02
CA SER A 17 12.85 7.12 0.32
C SER A 17 11.87 6.63 1.38
N ALA A 18 11.42 5.38 1.32
CA ALA A 18 10.52 4.81 2.31
C ALA A 18 11.14 4.78 3.71
N VAL A 19 12.40 4.36 3.82
CA VAL A 19 13.11 4.35 5.11
C VAL A 19 13.25 5.77 5.66
N VAL A 20 13.72 6.72 4.85
CA VAL A 20 13.90 8.11 5.27
C VAL A 20 12.58 8.74 5.72
N LEU A 21 11.51 8.60 4.92
CA LEU A 21 10.20 9.15 5.24
C LEU A 21 9.59 8.48 6.48
N THR A 22 9.81 7.18 6.68
CA THR A 22 9.34 6.47 7.88
C THR A 22 10.03 7.00 9.13
N VAL A 23 11.36 7.15 9.09
CA VAL A 23 12.11 7.70 10.22
C VAL A 23 11.65 9.15 10.52
N MET A 24 11.52 9.99 9.51
CA MET A 24 11.00 11.35 9.69
C MET A 24 9.57 11.34 10.27
N ARG A 25 8.73 10.41 9.83
CA ARG A 25 7.37 10.28 10.36
C ARG A 25 7.36 9.85 11.82
N ILE A 26 8.22 8.96 12.23
CA ILE A 26 8.38 8.56 13.64
C ILE A 26 8.81 9.78 14.48
N ILE A 27 9.81 10.52 14.03
CA ILE A 27 10.27 11.75 14.70
C ILE A 27 9.11 12.74 14.80
N GLN A 28 8.37 12.96 13.73
CA GLN A 28 7.21 13.85 13.71
C GLN A 28 6.14 13.44 14.73
N LEU A 29 5.81 12.14 14.81
CA LEU A 29 4.82 11.64 15.76
C LEU A 29 5.26 11.77 17.21
N VAL A 30 6.55 11.55 17.48
CA VAL A 30 7.07 11.57 18.85
C VAL A 30 7.34 13.00 19.34
N SER A 31 7.89 13.86 18.48
CA SER A 31 8.39 15.18 18.89
C SER A 31 7.52 16.36 18.47
N CYS A 32 6.67 16.17 17.45
CA CYS A 32 5.92 17.26 16.83
C CYS A 32 4.41 17.05 16.86
N THR A 33 3.90 16.11 17.62
CA THR A 33 2.47 15.82 17.71
C THR A 33 2.02 15.92 19.17
N GLU A 34 1.01 16.71 19.44
CA GLU A 34 0.40 16.82 20.77
C GLU A 34 -0.63 15.70 20.98
N TYR A 35 -0.50 15.00 22.09
CA TYR A 35 -1.48 14.01 22.52
C TYR A 35 -2.43 14.63 23.57
N PRO A 36 -3.73 14.36 23.55
CA PRO A 36 -4.46 13.43 22.66
C PRO A 36 -5.02 14.05 21.37
N SER A 37 -4.79 15.34 21.10
CA SER A 37 -5.40 16.06 19.96
C SER A 37 -4.92 15.58 18.59
N LEU A 38 -3.74 14.96 18.52
CA LEU A 38 -3.03 14.57 17.28
C LEU A 38 -2.78 15.76 16.33
N LEU A 39 -2.83 16.99 16.86
CA LEU A 39 -2.44 18.18 16.13
C LEU A 39 -0.93 18.36 16.20
N TYR A 40 -0.39 19.14 15.28
CA TYR A 40 1.03 19.49 15.32
C TYR A 40 1.31 20.45 16.46
N ALA A 41 2.34 20.14 17.24
CA ALA A 41 2.82 21.01 18.31
C ALA A 41 3.33 22.33 17.75
N ASN A 42 3.11 23.41 18.53
CA ASN A 42 3.64 24.74 18.18
C ASN A 42 5.17 24.72 18.05
N GLY A 43 5.68 25.36 17.00
CA GLY A 43 7.11 25.38 16.71
C GLY A 43 7.62 24.26 15.79
N CYS A 44 6.80 23.25 15.48
CA CYS A 44 7.15 22.17 14.54
C CYS A 44 6.71 22.41 13.09
N GLU A 45 6.22 23.61 12.77
CA GLU A 45 5.70 23.95 11.45
C GLU A 45 6.73 23.78 10.33
N ALA A 46 7.97 24.21 10.58
CA ALA A 46 9.06 24.08 9.63
C ALA A 46 9.37 22.60 9.34
N PHE A 47 9.42 21.75 10.37
CA PHE A 47 9.67 20.32 10.21
C PHE A 47 8.53 19.65 9.42
N ASN A 48 7.29 20.00 9.73
CA ASN A 48 6.12 19.46 9.03
C ASN A 48 6.10 19.88 7.55
N THR A 49 6.47 21.13 7.27
CA THR A 49 6.58 21.62 5.89
C THR A 49 7.66 20.87 5.13
N VAL A 50 8.85 20.70 5.71
CA VAL A 50 9.96 19.96 5.11
C VAL A 50 9.56 18.51 4.84
N PHE A 51 8.90 17.83 5.79
CA PHE A 51 8.42 16.47 5.62
C PHE A 51 7.43 16.35 4.45
N ASN A 52 6.44 17.25 4.36
CA ASN A 52 5.45 17.24 3.28
C ASN A 52 6.09 17.52 1.91
N VAL A 53 7.02 18.45 1.84
CA VAL A 53 7.76 18.76 0.60
C VAL A 53 8.61 17.56 0.17
N LEU A 54 9.32 16.91 1.07
CA LEU A 54 10.11 15.72 0.79
C LEU A 54 9.22 14.55 0.33
N LEU A 55 8.05 14.39 0.93
CA LEU A 55 7.08 13.39 0.52
C LEU A 55 6.60 13.62 -0.92
N ILE A 56 6.27 14.86 -1.28
CA ILE A 56 5.83 15.22 -2.64
C ILE A 56 6.98 15.03 -3.64
N ILE A 57 8.19 15.47 -3.31
CA ILE A 57 9.36 15.35 -4.19
C ILE A 57 9.70 13.87 -4.42
N SER A 58 9.72 13.06 -3.36
CA SER A 58 10.00 11.62 -3.48
C SER A 58 8.93 10.91 -4.32
N ALA A 59 7.68 11.29 -4.13
CA ALA A 59 6.56 10.83 -4.93
C ALA A 59 6.73 11.11 -6.42
N ALA A 60 7.01 12.34 -6.76
CA ALA A 60 7.23 12.77 -8.13
C ALA A 60 8.45 12.05 -8.74
N ALA A 61 9.57 11.99 -8.01
CA ALA A 61 10.79 11.32 -8.45
C ALA A 61 10.56 9.82 -8.73
N ILE A 62 9.90 9.10 -7.82
CA ILE A 62 9.59 7.68 -7.98
C ILE A 62 8.66 7.46 -9.18
N SER A 63 7.64 8.30 -9.35
CA SER A 63 6.71 8.21 -10.48
C SER A 63 7.41 8.43 -11.81
N ILE A 64 8.33 9.40 -11.88
CA ILE A 64 9.14 9.68 -13.07
C ILE A 64 10.10 8.51 -13.36
N LEU A 65 10.82 8.00 -12.35
CA LEU A 65 11.70 6.86 -12.51
C LEU A 65 10.93 5.62 -12.97
N ALA A 66 9.79 5.33 -12.35
CA ALA A 66 8.93 4.21 -12.75
C ALA A 66 8.46 4.35 -14.21
N TYR A 67 8.10 5.57 -14.64
CA TYR A 67 7.72 5.82 -16.02
C TYR A 67 8.87 5.54 -17.02
N PHE A 68 10.08 6.03 -16.73
CA PHE A 68 11.24 5.80 -17.59
C PHE A 68 11.66 4.33 -17.60
N ASP A 69 11.62 3.64 -16.46
CA ASP A 69 11.96 2.23 -16.38
C ASP A 69 10.99 1.39 -17.21
N VAL A 70 9.67 1.65 -17.10
CA VAL A 70 8.66 0.95 -17.89
C VAL A 70 8.75 1.29 -19.38
N LYS A 71 9.09 2.54 -19.74
CA LYS A 71 9.27 2.96 -21.13
C LYS A 71 10.43 2.22 -21.82
N ASN A 72 11.50 1.99 -21.07
CA ASN A 72 12.72 1.35 -21.57
C ASN A 72 12.70 -0.19 -21.44
N ALA A 73 11.82 -0.74 -20.61
CA ALA A 73 11.67 -2.19 -20.48
C ALA A 73 11.07 -2.79 -21.76
N LYS A 74 11.72 -3.80 -22.30
CA LYS A 74 11.09 -4.68 -23.29
C LYS A 74 9.98 -5.42 -22.56
N VAL A 75 8.73 -5.25 -23.02
CA VAL A 75 7.55 -5.91 -22.46
C VAL A 75 7.78 -7.43 -22.53
N THR A 76 8.16 -8.04 -21.43
CA THR A 76 8.02 -9.48 -21.23
C THR A 76 6.54 -9.79 -21.11
N ALA A 77 6.12 -10.96 -21.58
CA ALA A 77 4.73 -11.37 -21.61
C ALA A 77 4.01 -11.06 -20.27
N ALA A 78 2.83 -10.46 -20.39
CA ALA A 78 2.03 -10.07 -19.24
C ALA A 78 1.76 -11.28 -18.33
N GLY A 79 1.90 -11.08 -17.04
CA GLY A 79 1.42 -12.03 -16.04
C GLY A 79 2.39 -13.10 -15.56
N GLU A 80 3.63 -13.15 -16.02
CA GLU A 80 4.63 -14.08 -15.45
C GLU A 80 5.50 -13.35 -14.41
N LEU A 81 5.21 -13.60 -13.15
CA LEU A 81 6.12 -13.30 -12.04
C LEU A 81 7.26 -14.34 -12.07
N SER A 82 8.50 -13.91 -11.77
CA SER A 82 9.54 -14.89 -11.49
C SER A 82 9.14 -15.72 -10.27
N GLU A 83 9.47 -17.01 -10.25
CA GLU A 83 9.13 -17.90 -9.11
C GLU A 83 9.56 -17.32 -7.76
N LYS A 84 10.76 -16.74 -7.69
CA LYS A 84 11.26 -16.04 -6.49
C LYS A 84 10.41 -14.81 -6.13
N GLY A 85 9.98 -14.04 -7.13
CA GLY A 85 9.14 -12.86 -6.93
C GLY A 85 7.75 -13.23 -6.44
N SER A 86 7.17 -14.28 -6.98
CA SER A 86 5.87 -14.81 -6.58
C SER A 86 5.90 -15.30 -5.13
N ASN A 87 6.94 -16.05 -4.74
CA ASN A 87 7.10 -16.55 -3.38
C ASN A 87 7.27 -15.41 -2.36
N ILE A 88 8.12 -14.43 -2.65
CA ILE A 88 8.31 -13.27 -1.76
C ILE A 88 7.00 -12.49 -1.60
N PHE A 89 6.30 -12.21 -2.70
CA PHE A 89 5.03 -11.49 -2.65
C PHE A 89 3.95 -12.29 -1.90
N GLY A 90 3.90 -13.61 -2.10
CA GLY A 90 3.02 -14.51 -1.36
C GLY A 90 3.26 -14.48 0.15
N ILE A 91 4.53 -14.52 0.57
CA ILE A 91 4.90 -14.41 2.00
C ILE A 91 4.48 -13.06 2.57
N ILE A 92 4.72 -11.96 1.85
CA ILE A 92 4.32 -10.62 2.29
C ILE A 92 2.80 -10.54 2.45
N MET A 93 2.03 -11.11 1.52
CA MET A 93 0.57 -11.18 1.63
C MET A 93 0.12 -11.95 2.87
N ILE A 94 0.71 -13.10 3.16
CA ILE A 94 0.38 -13.91 4.34
C ILE A 94 0.67 -13.13 5.63
N ILE A 95 1.83 -12.47 5.71
CA ILE A 95 2.18 -11.62 6.86
C ILE A 95 1.19 -10.47 7.00
N ALA A 96 0.84 -9.79 5.89
CA ALA A 96 -0.15 -8.72 5.90
C ALA A 96 -1.52 -9.21 6.40
N GLY A 97 -1.98 -10.39 5.96
CA GLY A 97 -3.19 -11.02 6.45
C GLY A 97 -3.15 -11.33 7.95
N ALA A 98 -2.02 -11.85 8.43
CA ALA A 98 -1.81 -12.13 9.85
C ALA A 98 -1.82 -10.86 10.72
N VAL A 99 -1.23 -9.77 10.24
CA VAL A 99 -1.28 -8.47 10.95
C VAL A 99 -2.69 -7.89 10.91
N TRP A 100 -3.40 -8.02 9.78
CA TRP A 100 -4.75 -7.48 9.62
C TRP A 100 -5.79 -8.21 10.49
N ILE A 101 -5.49 -9.39 11.01
CA ILE A 101 -6.38 -10.12 11.93
C ILE A 101 -6.46 -9.47 13.32
N LEU A 102 -5.43 -8.71 13.73
CA LEU A 102 -5.38 -8.09 15.06
C LEU A 102 -6.56 -7.15 15.35
N PRO A 103 -6.90 -6.16 14.49
CA PRO A 103 -8.09 -5.33 14.69
C PRO A 103 -9.38 -6.16 14.69
N VAL A 104 -9.46 -7.23 13.91
CA VAL A 104 -10.63 -8.12 13.89
C VAL A 104 -10.81 -8.81 15.25
N ILE A 105 -9.74 -9.35 15.82
CA ILE A 105 -9.76 -9.96 17.16
C ILE A 105 -10.18 -8.93 18.21
N ASN A 106 -9.67 -7.71 18.13
CA ASN A 106 -10.02 -6.65 19.08
C ASN A 106 -11.51 -6.29 19.00
N ASP A 107 -12.08 -6.18 17.80
CA ASP A 107 -13.51 -5.93 17.59
C ASP A 107 -14.38 -7.07 18.16
N PHE A 108 -13.96 -8.31 17.99
CA PHE A 108 -14.65 -9.47 18.59
C PHE A 108 -14.58 -9.46 20.11
N SER A 109 -13.41 -9.18 20.69
CA SER A 109 -13.22 -9.16 22.14
C SER A 109 -13.96 -8.00 22.84
N SER A 110 -14.10 -6.88 22.15
CA SER A 110 -14.85 -5.71 22.66
C SER A 110 -16.35 -5.78 22.40
N GLY A 111 -16.85 -6.81 21.71
CA GLY A 111 -18.26 -6.94 21.33
C GLY A 111 -18.73 -5.92 20.28
N SER A 112 -17.82 -5.21 19.63
CA SER A 112 -18.12 -4.18 18.63
C SER A 112 -18.17 -4.73 17.20
N VAL A 113 -18.68 -5.95 17.04
CA VAL A 113 -18.74 -6.63 15.74
C VAL A 113 -19.74 -5.95 14.81
N GLY A 114 -19.26 -5.43 13.70
CA GLY A 114 -20.06 -4.77 12.69
C GLY A 114 -19.73 -5.24 11.27
N PHE A 115 -20.39 -4.65 10.29
CA PHE A 115 -20.16 -4.95 8.88
C PHE A 115 -18.69 -4.78 8.48
N ALA A 116 -18.01 -3.75 8.99
CA ALA A 116 -16.58 -3.53 8.73
C ALA A 116 -15.70 -4.65 9.30
N THR A 117 -16.06 -5.23 10.45
CA THR A 117 -15.33 -6.36 11.05
C THR A 117 -15.44 -7.61 10.17
N ILE A 118 -16.64 -7.89 9.64
CA ILE A 118 -16.88 -9.02 8.74
C ILE A 118 -16.09 -8.87 7.45
N THR A 119 -16.08 -7.68 6.85
CA THR A 119 -15.28 -7.40 5.62
C THR A 119 -13.79 -7.48 5.88
N SER A 120 -13.32 -7.05 7.06
CA SER A 120 -11.91 -7.18 7.46
C SER A 120 -11.52 -8.65 7.65
N LEU A 121 -12.38 -9.48 8.20
CA LEU A 121 -12.15 -10.93 8.28
C LEU A 121 -12.06 -11.56 6.89
N ALA A 122 -12.99 -11.22 5.98
CA ALA A 122 -12.92 -11.66 4.59
C ALA A 122 -11.64 -11.22 3.89
N CYS A 123 -11.16 -10.02 4.18
CA CYS A 123 -9.89 -9.50 3.69
C CYS A 123 -8.68 -10.30 4.20
N CYS A 124 -8.65 -10.67 5.51
CA CYS A 124 -7.62 -11.53 6.06
C CYS A 124 -7.55 -12.87 5.32
N ILE A 125 -8.70 -13.51 5.12
CA ILE A 125 -8.81 -14.76 4.38
C ILE A 125 -8.32 -14.59 2.94
N ALA A 126 -8.71 -13.48 2.28
CA ALA A 126 -8.28 -13.17 0.93
C ALA A 126 -6.76 -12.98 0.82
N TYR A 127 -6.13 -12.31 1.78
CA TYR A 127 -4.68 -12.19 1.85
C TYR A 127 -3.99 -13.55 2.02
N MET A 128 -4.51 -14.41 2.88
CA MET A 128 -3.93 -15.74 3.12
C MET A 128 -4.08 -16.65 1.90
N ILE A 129 -5.29 -16.73 1.31
CA ILE A 129 -5.56 -17.56 0.13
C ILE A 129 -4.76 -17.04 -1.08
N GLY A 130 -4.75 -15.72 -1.30
CA GLY A 130 -3.98 -15.09 -2.38
C GLY A 130 -2.48 -15.34 -2.21
N GLY A 131 -1.95 -15.20 -1.01
CA GLY A 131 -0.54 -15.45 -0.70
C GLY A 131 -0.14 -16.90 -0.91
N MET A 132 -0.92 -17.86 -0.38
CA MET A 132 -0.67 -19.29 -0.59
C MET A 132 -0.76 -19.68 -2.07
N SER A 133 -1.74 -19.13 -2.78
CA SER A 133 -1.90 -19.38 -4.22
C SER A 133 -0.73 -18.85 -5.03
N MET A 134 -0.15 -17.70 -4.67
CA MET A 134 1.06 -17.15 -5.30
C MET A 134 2.30 -18.00 -5.02
N MET A 135 2.42 -18.57 -3.84
CA MET A 135 3.53 -19.49 -3.51
C MET A 135 3.39 -20.83 -4.23
N ALA A 136 2.16 -21.30 -4.43
CA ALA A 136 1.89 -22.59 -5.11
C ALA A 136 2.06 -22.52 -6.62
N SER A 137 1.85 -21.38 -7.25
CA SER A 137 1.92 -21.20 -8.70
C SER A 137 2.35 -19.79 -9.08
N ALA A 138 3.43 -19.71 -9.87
CA ALA A 138 3.84 -18.45 -10.50
C ALA A 138 2.92 -18.03 -11.67
N LYS A 139 2.00 -18.90 -12.07
CA LYS A 139 0.99 -18.61 -13.11
C LYS A 139 -0.24 -17.94 -12.51
N ILE A 140 -0.87 -17.10 -13.30
CA ILE A 140 -2.10 -16.42 -12.92
C ILE A 140 -3.20 -17.45 -12.67
N VAL A 141 -3.77 -17.39 -11.48
CA VAL A 141 -4.91 -18.20 -11.07
C VAL A 141 -6.08 -17.24 -10.74
N PRO A 142 -7.33 -17.59 -11.06
CA PRO A 142 -8.51 -16.76 -10.73
C PRO A 142 -8.58 -16.35 -9.25
N ALA A 143 -8.03 -17.17 -8.35
CA ALA A 143 -7.93 -16.86 -6.93
C ALA A 143 -7.20 -15.54 -6.63
N HIS A 144 -6.18 -15.16 -7.42
CA HIS A 144 -5.47 -13.89 -7.23
C HIS A 144 -6.35 -12.68 -7.53
N CYS A 145 -7.17 -12.75 -8.58
CA CYS A 145 -8.09 -11.68 -8.95
C CYS A 145 -9.19 -11.52 -7.91
N ILE A 146 -9.76 -12.65 -7.44
CA ILE A 146 -10.79 -12.65 -6.39
C ILE A 146 -10.22 -12.08 -5.10
N SER A 147 -9.03 -12.49 -4.67
CA SER A 147 -8.37 -11.96 -3.48
C SER A 147 -8.16 -10.45 -3.59
N ALA A 148 -7.69 -9.96 -4.73
CA ALA A 148 -7.50 -8.52 -4.96
C ALA A 148 -8.81 -7.73 -4.82
N ILE A 149 -9.93 -8.26 -5.33
CA ILE A 149 -11.24 -7.62 -5.22
C ILE A 149 -11.68 -7.50 -3.76
N PHE A 150 -11.57 -8.57 -2.97
CA PHE A 150 -11.93 -8.53 -1.54
C PHE A 150 -11.08 -7.54 -0.76
N ILE A 151 -9.78 -7.47 -1.05
CA ILE A 151 -8.86 -6.52 -0.44
C ILE A 151 -9.27 -5.09 -0.80
N ILE A 152 -9.57 -4.79 -2.07
CA ILE A 152 -10.02 -3.47 -2.53
C ILE A 152 -11.29 -3.04 -1.81
N ILE A 153 -12.31 -3.93 -1.77
CA ILE A 153 -13.60 -3.65 -1.13
C ILE A 153 -13.37 -3.32 0.35
N ASN A 154 -12.57 -4.10 1.06
CA ASN A 154 -12.28 -3.86 2.46
C ASN A 154 -11.61 -2.51 2.70
N TYR A 155 -10.57 -2.16 1.94
CA TYR A 155 -9.90 -0.87 2.08
C TYR A 155 -10.83 0.32 1.79
N LEU A 156 -11.75 0.19 0.83
CA LEU A 156 -12.77 1.21 0.57
C LEU A 156 -13.71 1.37 1.76
N ILE A 157 -14.19 0.27 2.35
CA ILE A 157 -15.09 0.29 3.51
C ILE A 157 -14.38 0.92 4.71
N VAL A 158 -13.13 0.51 4.97
CA VAL A 158 -12.33 1.06 6.07
C VAL A 158 -12.06 2.54 5.86
N ALA A 159 -11.75 2.97 4.63
CA ALA A 159 -11.57 4.38 4.28
C ALA A 159 -12.83 5.20 4.57
N VAL A 160 -13.99 4.72 4.13
CA VAL A 160 -15.28 5.41 4.38
C VAL A 160 -15.60 5.44 5.88
N LYS A 161 -15.46 4.31 6.58
CA LYS A 161 -15.62 4.25 8.04
C LYS A 161 -14.72 5.26 8.76
N PHE A 162 -13.44 5.29 8.39
CA PHE A 162 -12.48 6.21 8.98
C PHE A 162 -12.83 7.66 8.69
N TYR A 163 -13.26 7.99 7.47
CA TYR A 163 -13.69 9.33 7.11
C TYR A 163 -14.89 9.78 7.93
N LEU A 164 -15.89 8.91 8.10
CA LEU A 164 -17.13 9.24 8.81
C LEU A 164 -16.95 9.28 10.33
N SER A 165 -16.10 8.43 10.91
CA SER A 165 -15.93 8.31 12.36
C SER A 165 -15.01 9.36 12.96
N SER A 166 -14.10 9.95 12.18
CA SER A 166 -13.13 10.91 12.71
C SER A 166 -13.71 12.31 12.79
N PRO A 167 -13.63 13.00 13.94
CA PRO A 167 -14.04 14.41 14.05
C PRO A 167 -13.30 15.29 13.05
N ILE A 168 -13.98 16.25 12.45
CA ILE A 168 -13.45 17.07 11.37
C ILE A 168 -12.30 17.97 11.86
N ILE A 169 -12.33 18.39 13.10
CA ILE A 169 -11.46 19.46 13.63
C ILE A 169 -10.18 18.91 14.26
N THR A 170 -10.23 17.75 14.92
CA THR A 170 -9.07 17.17 15.59
C THR A 170 -8.39 16.14 14.70
N GLY A 171 -7.06 16.20 14.59
CA GLY A 171 -6.28 15.22 13.84
C GLY A 171 -6.35 15.34 12.31
N MET A 172 -6.67 16.51 11.76
CA MET A 172 -6.84 16.72 10.32
C MET A 172 -5.63 16.25 9.47
N PRO A 173 -4.37 16.52 9.86
CA PRO A 173 -3.22 16.03 9.10
C PRO A 173 -3.10 14.51 9.11
N GLN A 174 -3.38 13.88 10.25
CA GLN A 174 -3.38 12.42 10.41
C GLN A 174 -4.49 11.78 9.55
N LYS A 175 -5.69 12.39 9.56
CA LYS A 175 -6.84 11.94 8.77
C LYS A 175 -6.52 11.98 7.28
N LEU A 176 -5.93 13.07 6.80
CA LEU A 176 -5.52 13.24 5.40
C LEU A 176 -4.50 12.18 4.96
N MET A 177 -3.47 11.94 5.79
CA MET A 177 -2.45 10.94 5.53
C MET A 177 -3.03 9.52 5.49
N MET A 178 -3.91 9.17 6.41
CA MET A 178 -4.56 7.86 6.44
C MET A 178 -5.50 7.68 5.24
N MET A 179 -6.25 8.71 4.84
CA MET A 179 -7.08 8.68 3.64
C MET A 179 -6.23 8.50 2.37
N LEU A 180 -5.12 9.23 2.26
CA LEU A 180 -4.18 9.09 1.15
C LEU A 180 -3.62 7.66 1.09
N PHE A 181 -3.23 7.09 2.23
CA PHE A 181 -2.75 5.72 2.33
C PHE A 181 -3.81 4.71 1.82
N TYR A 182 -5.06 4.83 2.26
CA TYR A 182 -6.13 3.94 1.81
C TYR A 182 -6.38 4.05 0.30
N VAL A 183 -6.43 5.28 -0.23
CA VAL A 183 -6.63 5.52 -1.67
C VAL A 183 -5.47 4.91 -2.49
N LEU A 184 -4.24 5.13 -2.05
CA LEU A 184 -3.05 4.58 -2.74
C LEU A 184 -3.01 3.05 -2.65
N THR A 185 -3.41 2.46 -1.53
CA THR A 185 -3.51 1.01 -1.38
C THR A 185 -4.57 0.42 -2.32
N VAL A 186 -5.72 1.08 -2.45
CA VAL A 186 -6.76 0.68 -3.41
C VAL A 186 -6.22 0.78 -4.84
N LEU A 187 -5.55 1.86 -5.21
CA LEU A 187 -4.93 2.02 -6.53
C LEU A 187 -3.87 0.97 -6.80
N PHE A 188 -3.05 0.65 -5.80
CA PHE A 188 -2.07 -0.44 -5.89
C PHE A 188 -2.76 -1.77 -6.22
N TRP A 189 -3.78 -2.16 -5.46
CA TRP A 189 -4.48 -3.43 -5.66
C TRP A 189 -5.27 -3.50 -6.96
N ILE A 190 -5.85 -2.38 -7.43
CA ILE A 190 -6.49 -2.31 -8.75
C ILE A 190 -5.45 -2.59 -9.85
N ASN A 191 -4.28 -1.97 -9.77
CA ASN A 191 -3.24 -2.16 -10.78
C ASN A 191 -2.56 -3.53 -10.65
N ALA A 192 -2.39 -4.05 -9.43
CA ALA A 192 -1.93 -5.41 -9.19
C ALA A 192 -2.90 -6.44 -9.76
N GLY A 193 -4.19 -6.28 -9.52
CA GLY A 193 -5.22 -7.13 -10.09
C GLY A 193 -5.21 -7.12 -11.63
N ARG A 194 -5.09 -5.93 -12.25
CA ARG A 194 -4.97 -5.81 -13.71
C ARG A 194 -3.71 -6.47 -14.25
N PHE A 195 -2.58 -6.33 -13.55
CA PHE A 195 -1.34 -7.02 -13.89
C PHE A 195 -1.52 -8.54 -13.81
N LEU A 196 -2.08 -9.03 -12.71
CA LEU A 196 -2.33 -10.45 -12.47
C LEU A 196 -3.33 -11.06 -13.44
N CYS A 197 -4.31 -10.29 -13.92
CA CYS A 197 -5.28 -10.75 -14.93
C CYS A 197 -4.77 -10.63 -16.38
N GLY A 198 -3.50 -10.28 -16.60
CA GLY A 198 -2.93 -10.14 -17.95
C GLY A 198 -3.47 -8.94 -18.74
N ALA A 199 -4.25 -8.05 -18.11
CA ALA A 199 -4.79 -6.82 -18.73
C ALA A 199 -3.78 -5.67 -18.65
N GLU A 200 -2.50 -5.99 -18.81
CA GLU A 200 -1.40 -5.04 -18.60
C GLU A 200 -1.27 -4.06 -19.77
N LYS A 201 -1.26 -2.76 -19.44
CA LYS A 201 -0.79 -1.68 -20.31
C LYS A 201 0.43 -1.03 -19.64
N LYS A 202 1.31 -0.38 -20.42
CA LYS A 202 2.48 0.34 -19.87
C LYS A 202 2.11 1.28 -18.71
N LEU A 203 0.99 1.98 -18.83
CA LEU A 203 0.48 2.88 -17.78
C LEU A 203 0.12 2.11 -16.49
N THR A 204 -0.47 0.92 -16.60
CA THR A 204 -0.83 0.07 -15.45
C THR A 204 0.41 -0.33 -14.64
N ARG A 205 1.49 -0.69 -15.32
CA ARG A 205 2.76 -1.08 -14.68
C ARG A 205 3.41 0.12 -13.98
N THR A 206 3.43 1.28 -14.62
CA THR A 206 3.92 2.52 -13.99
C THR A 206 3.11 2.87 -12.74
N ALA A 207 1.77 2.82 -12.84
CA ALA A 207 0.88 3.10 -11.72
C ALA A 207 1.03 2.08 -10.59
N LEU A 208 1.26 0.79 -10.91
CA LEU A 208 1.53 -0.25 -9.92
C LEU A 208 2.80 0.03 -9.14
N ILE A 209 3.89 0.33 -9.83
CA ILE A 209 5.18 0.64 -9.20
C ILE A 209 5.04 1.91 -8.35
N ALA A 210 4.49 2.99 -8.89
CA ALA A 210 4.32 4.24 -8.17
C ALA A 210 3.46 4.08 -6.91
N SER A 211 2.27 3.49 -7.02
CA SER A 211 1.37 3.29 -5.88
C SER A 211 1.94 2.32 -4.84
N GLY A 212 2.70 1.29 -5.27
CA GLY A 212 3.37 0.36 -4.37
C GLY A 212 4.42 1.05 -3.50
N TYR A 213 5.18 1.98 -4.05
CA TYR A 213 6.17 2.75 -3.28
C TYR A 213 5.53 3.70 -2.28
N PHE A 214 4.39 4.26 -2.61
CA PHE A 214 3.66 5.11 -1.69
C PHE A 214 3.07 4.35 -0.50
N CYS A 215 2.59 3.14 -0.75
CA CYS A 215 2.08 2.27 0.32
C CYS A 215 3.20 1.77 1.21
#